data_ea1a6ea145490c87b305dfc4164a99b9
#
_entry.id   ea1a6ea145490c87b305dfc4164a99b9
#
_cell.length_a   1.000
_cell.length_b   1.000
_cell.length_c   1.000
_cell.angle_alpha   90.00
_cell.angle_beta   90.00
_cell.angle_gamma   90.00
#
_symmetry.space_group_name_H-M   'P 1'
#
loop_
_entity.id
_entity.type
_entity.pdbx_description
1 polymer ?
#
loop_
_entity_poly.entity_id
_entity_poly.type
_entity_poly.pdbx_seq_one_letter_code
_entity_poly.pdbx_strand_id
1 'polypeptide(L)'
;VFELLCRLNNKIASGVAVARTMGQYQYENCNPDHPTAIMTILGTEDYESNYNGVVYNGVTYYISAEETHQYWADFNNTDDNPIEIELPDYDSNDGSTVTKRVWENGDSCVSVIEFRVNGGEHDWPGSFGNMDINSDDEIWDFVSKYSINGLIEDCSLSVTNNEGYSDFSYYPNPIDSYLNINNQSKNESIIIFDINSKSIFESDLVIGNNTFNISALPPGIYSVKIGLK
;
A
#
# COMPACT_ATOMS: atom_id res chain seq x y z
N VAL A 1 -1.38 -14.81 14.58
CA VAL A 1 -2.09 -13.77 13.83
C VAL A 1 -3.25 -14.39 13.06
N PHE A 2 -3.04 -15.22 12.05
CA PHE A 2 -4.08 -15.73 11.15
C PHE A 2 -5.28 -16.39 11.87
N GLU A 3 -5.03 -17.20 12.91
CA GLU A 3 -6.11 -17.79 13.70
C GLU A 3 -7.02 -16.72 14.34
N LEU A 4 -6.44 -15.63 14.82
CA LEU A 4 -7.20 -14.53 15.41
C LEU A 4 -8.02 -13.79 14.35
N LEU A 5 -7.45 -13.55 13.19
CA LEU A 5 -8.15 -12.88 12.08
C LEU A 5 -9.26 -13.74 11.51
N CYS A 6 -9.07 -15.07 11.45
CA CYS A 6 -10.12 -15.98 10.99
C CYS A 6 -11.30 -16.11 11.95
N ARG A 7 -11.09 -15.92 13.27
CA ARG A 7 -12.12 -16.19 14.29
C ARG A 7 -12.61 -14.96 15.04
N LEU A 8 -11.82 -13.91 15.10
CA LEU A 8 -12.08 -12.73 15.93
C LEU A 8 -11.94 -11.43 15.13
N ASN A 9 -12.09 -11.47 13.80
CA ASN A 9 -11.95 -10.25 13.00
C ASN A 9 -13.01 -9.20 13.34
N ASN A 10 -14.14 -9.59 13.92
CA ASN A 10 -15.11 -8.64 14.48
C ASN A 10 -14.61 -7.84 15.70
N LYS A 11 -13.37 -8.09 16.15
CA LYS A 11 -12.66 -7.37 17.23
C LYS A 11 -11.29 -6.87 16.83
N ILE A 12 -10.80 -7.24 15.66
CA ILE A 12 -9.44 -6.98 15.18
C ILE A 12 -9.54 -6.31 13.82
N ALA A 13 -9.04 -5.08 13.73
CA ALA A 13 -9.14 -4.26 12.53
C ALA A 13 -8.18 -4.68 11.40
N SER A 14 -6.99 -5.14 11.78
CA SER A 14 -5.93 -5.54 10.85
C SER A 14 -4.95 -6.49 11.54
N GLY A 15 -4.11 -7.15 10.77
CA GLY A 15 -3.10 -8.04 11.34
C GLY A 15 -1.79 -8.04 10.57
N VAL A 16 -0.69 -8.22 11.32
CA VAL A 16 0.65 -8.34 10.74
C VAL A 16 1.30 -9.64 11.20
N ALA A 17 1.85 -10.39 10.26
CA ALA A 17 2.64 -11.58 10.55
C ALA A 17 4.09 -11.39 10.09
N VAL A 18 5.02 -11.47 11.02
CA VAL A 18 6.45 -11.46 10.74
C VAL A 18 6.96 -12.90 10.82
N ALA A 19 7.78 -13.30 9.84
CA ALA A 19 8.40 -14.62 9.75
C ALA A 19 7.39 -15.79 9.91
N ARG A 20 6.17 -15.66 9.37
CA ARG A 20 5.17 -16.72 9.43
C ARG A 20 4.12 -16.64 8.34
N THR A 21 3.92 -17.74 7.61
CA THR A 21 2.82 -17.94 6.67
C THR A 21 1.58 -18.54 7.36
N MET A 22 0.47 -18.63 6.64
CA MET A 22 -0.80 -19.17 7.17
C MET A 22 -0.73 -20.68 7.34
N GLY A 23 -1.26 -21.20 8.43
CA GLY A 23 -1.33 -22.64 8.65
C GLY A 23 -2.38 -23.30 7.74
N GLN A 24 -2.15 -24.55 7.34
CA GLN A 24 -3.08 -25.32 6.48
C GLN A 24 -4.49 -25.39 7.08
N TYR A 25 -4.59 -25.63 8.38
CA TYR A 25 -5.88 -25.70 9.06
C TYR A 25 -6.64 -24.37 8.98
N GLN A 26 -5.95 -23.23 9.17
CA GLN A 26 -6.56 -21.90 9.02
C GLN A 26 -7.01 -21.67 7.58
N TYR A 27 -6.16 -21.98 6.61
CA TYR A 27 -6.48 -21.85 5.19
C TYR A 27 -7.78 -22.58 4.80
N GLU A 28 -7.95 -23.80 5.28
CA GLU A 28 -9.13 -24.62 4.98
C GLU A 28 -10.39 -24.20 5.76
N ASN A 29 -10.25 -23.54 6.91
CA ASN A 29 -11.36 -23.27 7.85
C ASN A 29 -11.53 -21.79 8.21
N CYS A 30 -10.80 -20.89 7.56
CA CYS A 30 -10.93 -19.46 7.79
C CYS A 30 -12.20 -18.93 7.12
N ASN A 31 -12.99 -18.21 7.87
CA ASN A 31 -14.18 -17.55 7.34
C ASN A 31 -14.44 -16.27 8.15
N PRO A 32 -13.67 -15.20 7.90
CA PRO A 32 -13.85 -13.93 8.61
C PRO A 32 -15.21 -13.29 8.28
N ASP A 33 -15.70 -12.44 9.17
CA ASP A 33 -17.03 -11.81 9.03
C ASP A 33 -17.00 -10.59 8.07
N HIS A 34 -15.83 -9.99 7.87
CA HIS A 34 -15.67 -8.78 7.03
C HIS A 34 -14.26 -8.68 6.43
N PRO A 35 -14.05 -7.87 5.37
CA PRO A 35 -12.73 -7.60 4.81
C PRO A 35 -11.75 -7.12 5.89
N THR A 36 -10.54 -7.65 5.87
CA THR A 36 -9.54 -7.42 6.92
C THR A 36 -8.17 -7.16 6.32
N ALA A 37 -7.60 -6.00 6.62
CA ALA A 37 -6.27 -5.64 6.14
C ALA A 37 -5.19 -6.55 6.75
N ILE A 38 -4.30 -7.03 5.90
CA ILE A 38 -3.21 -7.94 6.26
C ILE A 38 -1.88 -7.42 5.76
N MET A 39 -0.86 -7.53 6.60
CA MET A 39 0.53 -7.36 6.21
C MET A 39 1.37 -8.54 6.64
N THR A 40 2.37 -8.89 5.83
CA THR A 40 3.40 -9.86 6.18
C THR A 40 4.79 -9.30 5.93
N ILE A 41 5.76 -9.75 6.72
CA ILE A 41 7.19 -9.49 6.52
C ILE A 41 7.87 -10.86 6.53
N LEU A 42 8.37 -11.32 5.37
CA LEU A 42 8.79 -12.72 5.17
C LEU A 42 10.14 -12.80 4.47
N GLY A 43 11.06 -13.57 5.06
CA GLY A 43 12.33 -13.92 4.43
C GLY A 43 12.19 -15.07 3.43
N THR A 44 12.79 -14.93 2.24
CA THR A 44 12.71 -15.98 1.21
C THR A 44 13.57 -17.19 1.53
N GLU A 45 14.58 -17.03 2.39
CA GLU A 45 15.50 -18.09 2.85
C GLU A 45 15.19 -18.53 4.31
N ASP A 46 14.02 -18.16 4.83
CA ASP A 46 13.60 -18.57 6.17
C ASP A 46 13.48 -20.10 6.25
N TYR A 47 14.34 -20.71 7.05
CA TYR A 47 14.40 -22.17 7.23
C TYR A 47 13.46 -22.68 8.33
N GLU A 48 12.98 -21.80 9.23
CA GLU A 48 12.05 -22.16 10.30
C GLU A 48 10.58 -22.02 9.83
N SER A 49 10.28 -20.98 9.08
CA SER A 49 8.99 -20.71 8.48
C SER A 49 9.12 -20.53 6.97
N ASN A 50 9.37 -21.65 6.29
CA ASN A 50 9.74 -21.64 4.87
C ASN A 50 8.73 -20.84 4.03
N TYR A 51 9.25 -19.91 3.23
CA TYR A 51 8.49 -19.06 2.32
C TYR A 51 7.57 -19.85 1.39
N ASN A 52 8.03 -21.01 0.93
CA ASN A 52 7.28 -21.90 0.04
C ASN A 52 6.37 -22.90 0.78
N GLY A 53 6.13 -22.64 2.09
CA GLY A 53 5.30 -23.51 2.92
C GLY A 53 6.09 -24.65 3.58
N VAL A 54 5.45 -25.35 4.49
CA VAL A 54 6.05 -26.44 5.27
C VAL A 54 5.25 -27.73 5.08
N VAL A 55 5.90 -28.72 4.47
CA VAL A 55 5.37 -30.07 4.28
C VAL A 55 6.24 -31.07 5.02
N TYR A 56 5.67 -31.86 5.90
CA TYR A 56 6.40 -32.91 6.61
C TYR A 56 5.63 -34.24 6.52
N ASN A 57 6.33 -35.30 6.09
CA ASN A 57 5.74 -36.64 5.87
C ASN A 57 4.49 -36.63 4.97
N GLY A 58 4.46 -35.77 3.95
CA GLY A 58 3.34 -35.63 3.01
C GLY A 58 2.13 -34.88 3.58
N VAL A 59 2.25 -34.27 4.77
CA VAL A 59 1.21 -33.42 5.39
C VAL A 59 1.67 -31.96 5.31
N THR A 60 0.83 -31.10 4.76
CA THR A 60 1.06 -29.65 4.77
C THR A 60 0.71 -29.09 6.14
N TYR A 61 1.64 -28.39 6.76
CA TYR A 61 1.45 -27.69 8.02
C TYR A 61 1.21 -26.21 7.83
N TYR A 62 1.95 -25.60 6.91
CA TYR A 62 1.82 -24.19 6.51
C TYR A 62 1.79 -24.11 5.01
N ILE A 63 0.89 -23.32 4.47
CA ILE A 63 0.86 -22.98 3.03
C ILE A 63 1.97 -21.98 2.70
N SER A 64 2.26 -21.81 1.43
CA SER A 64 3.26 -20.84 0.97
C SER A 64 2.84 -19.38 1.25
N ALA A 65 3.80 -18.47 1.16
CA ALA A 65 3.54 -17.04 1.20
C ALA A 65 2.56 -16.63 0.08
N GLU A 66 2.79 -17.09 -1.15
CA GLU A 66 1.92 -16.81 -2.30
C GLU A 66 0.48 -17.26 -2.05
N GLU A 67 0.27 -18.49 -1.57
CA GLU A 67 -1.07 -18.99 -1.24
C GLU A 67 -1.70 -18.19 -0.09
N THR A 68 -0.88 -17.76 0.88
CA THR A 68 -1.36 -16.91 1.99
C THR A 68 -1.87 -15.56 1.48
N HIS A 69 -1.09 -14.90 0.61
CA HIS A 69 -1.48 -13.60 0.06
C HIS A 69 -2.68 -13.72 -0.88
N GLN A 70 -2.69 -14.74 -1.75
CA GLN A 70 -3.81 -14.99 -2.66
C GLN A 70 -5.12 -15.22 -1.89
N TYR A 71 -5.08 -16.02 -0.81
CA TYR A 71 -6.25 -16.24 0.03
C TYR A 71 -6.83 -14.91 0.55
N TRP A 72 -5.98 -14.04 1.10
CA TRP A 72 -6.45 -12.77 1.67
C TRP A 72 -6.80 -11.74 0.59
N ALA A 73 -6.13 -11.76 -0.54
CA ALA A 73 -6.47 -10.93 -1.70
C ALA A 73 -7.86 -11.30 -2.24
N ASP A 74 -8.12 -12.59 -2.46
CA ASP A 74 -9.43 -13.10 -2.90
C ASP A 74 -10.53 -12.79 -1.88
N PHE A 75 -10.26 -13.04 -0.59
CA PHE A 75 -11.22 -12.78 0.48
C PHE A 75 -11.58 -11.30 0.61
N ASN A 76 -10.61 -10.43 0.47
CA ASN A 76 -10.79 -8.99 0.55
C ASN A 76 -11.27 -8.35 -0.77
N ASN A 77 -11.39 -9.12 -1.85
CA ASN A 77 -11.76 -8.64 -3.19
C ASN A 77 -10.83 -7.52 -3.69
N THR A 78 -9.52 -7.69 -3.46
CA THR A 78 -8.48 -6.76 -3.96
C THR A 78 -8.21 -6.98 -5.44
N ASP A 79 -7.32 -6.16 -6.02
CA ASP A 79 -6.78 -6.39 -7.36
C ASP A 79 -6.13 -7.78 -7.47
N ASP A 80 -6.25 -8.45 -8.63
CA ASP A 80 -5.72 -9.80 -8.86
C ASP A 80 -4.19 -9.88 -8.75
N ASN A 81 -3.49 -8.80 -9.09
CA ASN A 81 -2.03 -8.75 -9.10
C ASN A 81 -1.53 -7.62 -8.21
N PRO A 82 -0.46 -7.85 -7.43
CA PRO A 82 0.12 -6.81 -6.61
C PRO A 82 0.90 -5.78 -7.44
N ILE A 83 0.96 -4.56 -6.94
CA ILE A 83 1.99 -3.60 -7.34
C ILE A 83 3.28 -4.01 -6.62
N GLU A 84 4.36 -4.18 -7.38
CA GLU A 84 5.69 -4.53 -6.84
C GLU A 84 6.60 -3.30 -6.84
N ILE A 85 7.23 -3.02 -5.71
CA ILE A 85 8.10 -1.88 -5.48
C ILE A 85 9.39 -2.39 -4.85
N GLU A 86 10.52 -2.26 -5.57
CA GLU A 86 11.84 -2.53 -5.00
C GLU A 86 12.21 -1.38 -4.06
N LEU A 87 12.47 -1.68 -2.79
CA LEU A 87 12.90 -0.69 -1.83
C LEU A 87 14.42 -0.45 -1.91
N PRO A 88 14.91 0.72 -1.48
CA PRO A 88 16.35 0.99 -1.45
C PRO A 88 17.09 0.00 -0.55
N ASP A 89 18.20 -0.54 -1.04
CA ASP A 89 19.16 -1.34 -0.28
C ASP A 89 20.05 -0.36 0.52
N TYR A 90 19.74 -0.17 1.79
CA TYR A 90 20.46 0.76 2.68
C TYR A 90 21.67 0.10 3.33
N ASP A 91 21.65 -1.23 3.56
CA ASP A 91 22.77 -1.99 4.08
C ASP A 91 23.12 -3.15 3.16
N SER A 92 23.83 -2.87 2.08
CA SER A 92 24.28 -3.89 1.11
C SER A 92 25.19 -5.00 1.68
N ASN A 93 25.50 -4.96 2.98
CA ASN A 93 26.31 -6.00 3.65
C ASN A 93 25.48 -7.02 4.42
N ASP A 94 24.19 -6.80 4.60
CA ASP A 94 23.30 -7.75 5.29
C ASP A 94 22.90 -8.94 4.42
N GLY A 95 23.17 -8.86 3.10
CA GLY A 95 22.98 -9.97 2.15
C GLY A 95 21.54 -10.13 1.67
N SER A 96 20.68 -9.16 1.92
CA SER A 96 19.27 -9.20 1.57
C SER A 96 18.79 -7.88 0.93
N THR A 97 17.63 -7.93 0.28
CA THR A 97 16.94 -6.74 -0.26
C THR A 97 15.45 -6.88 -0.02
N VAL A 98 14.68 -5.79 -0.15
CA VAL A 98 13.25 -5.82 0.12
C VAL A 98 12.43 -5.43 -1.12
N THR A 99 11.50 -6.30 -1.51
CA THR A 99 10.43 -5.99 -2.45
C THR A 99 9.13 -5.83 -1.68
N LYS A 100 8.52 -4.66 -1.74
CA LYS A 100 7.16 -4.43 -1.22
C LYS A 100 6.15 -4.79 -2.29
N ARG A 101 5.18 -5.66 -1.94
CA ARG A 101 4.08 -6.07 -2.80
C ARG A 101 2.77 -5.62 -2.18
N VAL A 102 1.91 -4.98 -2.96
CA VAL A 102 0.66 -4.40 -2.46
C VAL A 102 -0.50 -4.81 -3.35
N TRP A 103 -1.47 -5.54 -2.82
CA TRP A 103 -2.77 -5.77 -3.42
C TRP A 103 -3.73 -4.71 -2.89
N GLU A 104 -4.15 -3.80 -3.76
CA GLU A 104 -4.99 -2.65 -3.44
C GLU A 104 -6.47 -2.89 -3.77
N ASN A 105 -7.27 -1.86 -3.56
CA ASN A 105 -8.67 -1.78 -3.96
C ASN A 105 -9.60 -2.84 -3.35
N GLY A 106 -9.25 -3.38 -2.19
CA GLY A 106 -10.12 -4.32 -1.47
C GLY A 106 -11.41 -3.66 -0.95
N ASP A 107 -12.41 -4.48 -0.66
CA ASP A 107 -13.64 -4.03 -0.05
C ASP A 107 -13.34 -3.27 1.26
N SER A 108 -14.06 -2.19 1.53
CA SER A 108 -13.78 -1.26 2.65
C SER A 108 -12.37 -0.65 2.61
N CYS A 109 -11.74 -0.59 1.43
CA CYS A 109 -10.38 -0.10 1.16
C CYS A 109 -9.29 -0.78 2.00
N VAL A 110 -9.48 -2.03 2.35
CA VAL A 110 -8.40 -2.82 2.93
C VAL A 110 -7.41 -3.23 1.86
N SER A 111 -6.18 -3.44 2.26
CA SER A 111 -5.12 -3.96 1.39
C SER A 111 -4.48 -5.21 1.97
N VAL A 112 -3.83 -5.98 1.11
CA VAL A 112 -2.88 -7.02 1.48
C VAL A 112 -1.49 -6.54 1.11
N ILE A 113 -0.56 -6.58 2.05
CA ILE A 113 0.82 -6.10 1.85
C ILE A 113 1.81 -7.21 2.22
N GLU A 114 2.81 -7.37 1.39
CA GLU A 114 3.99 -8.16 1.71
C GLU A 114 5.25 -7.30 1.63
N PHE A 115 6.09 -7.39 2.65
CA PHE A 115 7.50 -7.07 2.56
C PHE A 115 8.26 -8.38 2.38
N ARG A 116 8.61 -8.69 1.14
CA ARG A 116 9.40 -9.86 0.78
C ARG A 116 10.87 -9.53 0.94
N VAL A 117 11.49 -10.09 1.96
CA VAL A 117 12.92 -9.92 2.22
C VAL A 117 13.68 -10.98 1.42
N ASN A 118 14.17 -10.58 0.25
CA ASN A 118 14.91 -11.47 -0.67
C ASN A 118 16.27 -11.81 -0.06
N GLY A 119 16.55 -13.09 0.16
CA GLY A 119 17.74 -13.55 0.87
C GLY A 119 17.65 -13.47 2.41
N GLY A 120 16.56 -12.89 2.95
CA GLY A 120 16.33 -12.84 4.40
C GLY A 120 15.97 -14.20 5.00
N GLU A 121 16.35 -14.40 6.24
CA GLU A 121 16.11 -15.62 7.03
C GLU A 121 14.91 -15.42 7.97
N HIS A 122 14.96 -16.05 9.18
CA HIS A 122 13.94 -15.89 10.23
C HIS A 122 14.20 -14.63 11.04
N ASP A 123 13.98 -13.48 10.43
CA ASP A 123 14.46 -12.19 10.88
C ASP A 123 13.36 -11.29 11.46
N TRP A 124 13.81 -10.23 12.17
CA TRP A 124 13.00 -9.08 12.50
C TRP A 124 13.68 -7.83 11.90
N PRO A 125 13.39 -7.51 10.63
CA PRO A 125 14.05 -6.42 9.91
C PRO A 125 14.09 -5.10 10.70
N GLY A 126 15.24 -4.44 10.66
CA GLY A 126 15.51 -3.23 11.46
C GLY A 126 16.00 -3.50 12.88
N SER A 127 15.93 -4.76 13.36
CA SER A 127 16.49 -5.17 14.65
C SER A 127 17.60 -6.20 14.48
N PHE A 128 17.38 -7.20 13.63
CA PHE A 128 18.38 -8.19 13.19
C PHE A 128 17.97 -8.76 11.83
N GLY A 129 18.95 -9.26 11.07
CA GLY A 129 18.80 -9.69 9.69
C GLY A 129 18.81 -8.50 8.74
N ASN A 130 17.78 -8.35 7.94
CA ASN A 130 17.64 -7.21 7.01
C ASN A 130 17.59 -5.86 7.72
N MET A 131 18.31 -4.86 7.19
CA MET A 131 18.39 -3.50 7.74
C MET A 131 17.85 -2.42 6.79
N ASP A 132 17.19 -2.81 5.71
CA ASP A 132 16.61 -1.88 4.73
C ASP A 132 15.28 -1.29 5.17
N ILE A 133 14.56 -2.00 6.04
CA ILE A 133 13.30 -1.56 6.64
C ILE A 133 13.35 -1.69 8.15
N ASN A 134 12.47 -0.99 8.84
CA ASN A 134 12.22 -1.16 10.26
C ASN A 134 10.82 -1.78 10.45
N SER A 135 10.78 -3.03 10.88
CA SER A 135 9.51 -3.76 11.05
C SER A 135 8.55 -3.07 12.01
N ASP A 136 9.04 -2.46 13.09
CA ASP A 136 8.18 -1.79 14.08
C ASP A 136 7.48 -0.58 13.48
N ASP A 137 8.20 0.20 12.67
CA ASP A 137 7.67 1.38 11.97
C ASP A 137 6.66 0.96 10.88
N GLU A 138 7.00 -0.02 10.05
CA GLU A 138 6.10 -0.52 9.00
C GLU A 138 4.82 -1.14 9.59
N ILE A 139 4.95 -1.90 10.69
CA ILE A 139 3.80 -2.47 11.40
C ILE A 139 2.89 -1.36 11.91
N TRP A 140 3.45 -0.36 12.60
CA TRP A 140 2.66 0.74 13.14
C TRP A 140 1.99 1.56 12.04
N ASP A 141 2.74 1.90 11.00
CA ASP A 141 2.23 2.62 9.83
C ASP A 141 1.07 1.87 9.16
N PHE A 142 1.13 0.55 9.12
CA PHE A 142 0.07 -0.26 8.56
C PHE A 142 -1.15 -0.32 9.49
N VAL A 143 -0.99 -0.81 10.73
CA VAL A 143 -2.15 -1.09 11.60
C VAL A 143 -2.90 0.18 12.02
N SER A 144 -2.20 1.32 12.12
CA SER A 144 -2.82 2.60 12.50
C SER A 144 -3.78 3.17 11.46
N LYS A 145 -3.75 2.68 10.23
CA LYS A 145 -4.63 3.11 9.13
C LYS A 145 -6.01 2.46 9.15
N TYR A 146 -6.20 1.39 9.92
CA TYR A 146 -7.42 0.58 9.86
C TYR A 146 -8.23 0.62 11.13
N SER A 147 -9.53 0.62 10.96
CA SER A 147 -10.53 0.33 11.98
C SER A 147 -11.24 -0.99 11.63
N ILE A 148 -12.13 -1.44 12.52
CA ILE A 148 -12.96 -2.63 12.26
C ILE A 148 -13.90 -2.46 11.05
N ASN A 149 -14.08 -1.23 10.57
CA ASN A 149 -14.89 -0.91 9.40
C ASN A 149 -14.05 -0.70 8.12
N GLY A 150 -12.77 -1.05 8.13
CA GLY A 150 -11.83 -0.85 7.05
C GLY A 150 -10.92 0.36 7.25
N LEU A 151 -10.46 0.98 6.17
CA LEU A 151 -9.58 2.14 6.20
C LEU A 151 -10.23 3.29 6.98
N ILE A 152 -9.47 3.93 7.89
CA ILE A 152 -9.96 5.05 8.72
C ILE A 152 -10.17 6.31 7.87
N GLU A 153 -9.30 6.53 6.89
CA GLU A 153 -9.45 7.61 5.92
C GLU A 153 -10.63 7.33 4.98
N ASP A 154 -11.20 8.39 4.40
CA ASP A 154 -12.35 8.22 3.52
C ASP A 154 -11.97 7.40 2.27
N CYS A 155 -12.50 6.19 2.20
CA CYS A 155 -12.32 5.26 1.09
C CYS A 155 -12.78 5.82 -0.26
N SER A 156 -13.66 6.80 -0.25
CA SER A 156 -14.13 7.50 -1.46
C SER A 156 -13.06 8.41 -2.09
N LEU A 157 -11.95 8.63 -1.37
CA LEU A 157 -10.79 9.37 -1.87
C LEU A 157 -9.75 8.48 -2.55
N SER A 158 -9.94 7.16 -2.59
CA SER A 158 -9.15 6.35 -3.50
C SER A 158 -9.45 6.82 -4.92
N VAL A 159 -8.52 7.58 -5.47
CA VAL A 159 -8.53 7.89 -6.89
C VAL A 159 -8.46 6.54 -7.58
N THR A 160 -9.60 6.06 -8.09
CA THR A 160 -9.55 5.02 -9.09
C THR A 160 -8.59 5.55 -10.14
N ASN A 161 -7.45 4.89 -10.30
CA ASN A 161 -6.62 5.06 -11.48
C ASN A 161 -7.47 4.58 -12.65
N ASN A 162 -8.44 5.43 -13.06
CA ASN A 162 -9.02 5.30 -14.37
C ASN A 162 -7.84 5.40 -15.32
N GLU A 163 -7.56 4.33 -16.01
CA GLU A 163 -6.68 4.32 -17.16
C GLU A 163 -7.04 5.54 -18.02
N GLY A 164 -6.27 6.61 -17.91
CA GLY A 164 -6.56 7.87 -18.57
C GLY A 164 -5.83 9.10 -18.06
N TYR A 165 -5.11 9.04 -16.94
CA TYR A 165 -4.38 10.21 -16.42
C TYR A 165 -2.90 10.27 -16.80
N SER A 166 -2.52 9.71 -17.95
CA SER A 166 -1.30 10.12 -18.66
C SER A 166 -1.41 11.52 -19.30
N ASP A 167 -2.57 12.17 -19.14
CA ASP A 167 -2.90 13.38 -19.90
C ASP A 167 -2.45 14.68 -19.23
N PHE A 168 -1.90 14.63 -18.00
CA PHE A 168 -1.38 15.80 -17.32
C PHE A 168 0.05 15.59 -16.83
N SER A 169 0.92 16.52 -17.16
CA SER A 169 2.21 16.66 -16.49
C SER A 169 2.32 18.03 -15.85
N TYR A 170 2.94 18.12 -14.69
CA TYR A 170 3.11 19.39 -13.96
C TYR A 170 4.55 19.56 -13.47
N TYR A 171 5.02 20.79 -13.48
CA TYR A 171 6.37 21.16 -13.05
C TYR A 171 6.49 22.65 -12.77
N PRO A 172 7.50 23.08 -11.94
CA PRO A 172 8.29 22.25 -11.06
C PRO A 172 7.53 21.82 -9.83
N ASN A 173 8.06 20.83 -9.09
CA ASN A 173 7.61 20.50 -7.74
C ASN A 173 8.87 20.19 -6.90
N PRO A 174 9.22 21.00 -5.86
CA PRO A 174 8.47 22.17 -5.36
C PRO A 174 8.34 23.32 -6.37
N ILE A 175 7.26 24.12 -6.21
CA ILE A 175 6.93 25.26 -7.06
C ILE A 175 7.42 26.54 -6.38
N ASP A 176 8.08 27.43 -7.13
CA ASP A 176 8.46 28.75 -6.62
C ASP A 176 7.41 29.82 -6.93
N SER A 177 7.23 30.16 -8.21
CA SER A 177 6.34 31.26 -8.61
C SER A 177 5.35 30.86 -9.69
N TYR A 178 5.67 29.86 -10.50
CA TYR A 178 4.85 29.43 -11.64
C TYR A 178 4.62 27.93 -11.63
N LEU A 179 3.34 27.56 -11.69
CA LEU A 179 2.90 26.18 -11.93
C LEU A 179 2.66 26.01 -13.42
N ASN A 180 3.39 25.08 -14.03
CA ASN A 180 3.16 24.68 -15.41
C ASN A 180 2.41 23.36 -15.44
N ILE A 181 1.38 23.26 -16.27
CA ILE A 181 0.60 22.05 -16.49
C ILE A 181 0.47 21.84 -18.00
N ASN A 182 0.92 20.67 -18.46
CA ASN A 182 0.64 20.21 -19.81
C ASN A 182 -0.60 19.33 -19.78
N ASN A 183 -1.67 19.77 -20.41
CA ASN A 183 -2.94 19.06 -20.53
C ASN A 183 -3.08 18.48 -21.94
N GLN A 184 -3.16 17.16 -22.08
CA GLN A 184 -3.23 16.47 -23.36
C GLN A 184 -4.65 15.98 -23.71
N SER A 185 -5.65 16.19 -22.84
CA SER A 185 -6.97 15.59 -23.03
C SER A 185 -8.03 16.58 -23.51
N LYS A 186 -8.59 17.38 -22.64
CA LYS A 186 -9.72 18.27 -22.93
C LYS A 186 -9.64 19.56 -22.11
N ASN A 187 -10.42 20.59 -22.50
CA ASN A 187 -10.53 21.78 -21.69
C ASN A 187 -11.27 21.49 -20.39
N GLU A 188 -10.66 21.89 -19.27
CA GLU A 188 -11.14 21.66 -17.91
C GLU A 188 -10.95 22.92 -17.05
N SER A 189 -11.12 22.79 -15.74
CA SER A 189 -10.76 23.82 -14.77
C SER A 189 -9.69 23.33 -13.82
N ILE A 190 -8.89 24.25 -13.29
CA ILE A 190 -7.95 23.98 -12.20
C ILE A 190 -8.40 24.79 -10.98
N ILE A 191 -8.43 24.13 -9.82
CA ILE A 191 -8.72 24.74 -8.53
C ILE A 191 -7.59 24.35 -7.57
N ILE A 192 -7.00 25.34 -6.88
CA ILE A 192 -6.00 25.12 -5.83
C ILE A 192 -6.65 25.41 -4.48
N PHE A 193 -6.45 24.49 -3.53
CA PHE A 193 -6.95 24.57 -2.17
C PHE A 193 -5.79 24.66 -1.17
N ASP A 194 -6.02 25.39 -0.09
CA ASP A 194 -5.14 25.37 1.08
C ASP A 194 -5.37 24.10 1.94
N ILE A 195 -4.59 23.94 2.99
CA ILE A 195 -4.68 22.78 3.92
C ILE A 195 -6.02 22.71 4.66
N ASN A 196 -6.85 23.75 4.65
CA ASN A 196 -8.18 23.77 5.23
C ASN A 196 -9.28 23.54 4.19
N SER A 197 -8.91 23.05 2.99
CA SER A 197 -9.82 22.83 1.86
C SER A 197 -10.50 24.09 1.34
N LYS A 198 -9.95 25.28 1.63
CA LYS A 198 -10.45 26.55 1.09
C LYS A 198 -9.89 26.75 -0.30
N SER A 199 -10.75 26.97 -1.29
CA SER A 199 -10.32 27.37 -2.64
C SER A 199 -9.64 28.76 -2.59
N ILE A 200 -8.40 28.82 -3.09
CA ILE A 200 -7.56 30.02 -3.08
C ILE A 200 -7.14 30.47 -4.47
N PHE A 201 -7.30 29.61 -5.48
CA PHE A 201 -7.02 29.91 -6.87
C PHE A 201 -7.93 29.05 -7.76
N GLU A 202 -8.47 29.67 -8.83
CA GLU A 202 -9.27 28.97 -9.84
C GLU A 202 -8.97 29.58 -11.21
N SER A 203 -8.84 28.71 -12.23
CA SER A 203 -8.62 29.12 -13.62
C SER A 203 -9.13 28.07 -14.60
N ASP A 204 -9.26 28.45 -15.87
CA ASP A 204 -9.49 27.48 -16.94
C ASP A 204 -8.17 26.82 -17.31
N LEU A 205 -8.24 25.53 -17.64
CA LEU A 205 -7.14 24.69 -18.10
C LEU A 205 -7.44 24.27 -19.55
N VAL A 206 -6.68 24.79 -20.50
CA VAL A 206 -6.84 24.47 -21.93
C VAL A 206 -5.93 23.33 -22.36
N ILE A 207 -6.23 22.71 -23.49
CA ILE A 207 -5.34 21.71 -24.10
C ILE A 207 -3.99 22.35 -24.41
N GLY A 208 -2.91 21.65 -24.08
CA GLY A 208 -1.52 22.09 -24.25
C GLY A 208 -0.90 22.63 -22.97
N ASN A 209 0.12 23.47 -23.12
CA ASN A 209 0.88 24.02 -22.00
C ASN A 209 0.14 25.22 -21.37
N ASN A 210 -0.11 25.13 -20.08
CA ASN A 210 -0.70 26.18 -19.26
C ASN A 210 0.33 26.62 -18.21
N THR A 211 0.41 27.92 -17.95
CA THR A 211 1.30 28.49 -16.93
C THR A 211 0.50 29.39 -16.01
N PHE A 212 0.48 29.08 -14.74
CA PHE A 212 -0.24 29.83 -13.72
C PHE A 212 0.75 30.54 -12.80
N ASN A 213 0.57 31.84 -12.63
CA ASN A 213 1.33 32.59 -11.64
C ASN A 213 0.71 32.42 -10.26
N ILE A 214 1.45 31.76 -9.37
CA ILE A 214 1.06 31.49 -7.99
C ILE A 214 1.98 32.17 -6.96
N SER A 215 2.77 33.14 -7.38
CA SER A 215 3.71 33.87 -6.53
C SER A 215 3.06 34.62 -5.36
N ALA A 216 1.75 34.83 -5.41
CA ALA A 216 0.97 35.43 -4.33
C ALA A 216 0.60 34.45 -3.22
N LEU A 217 0.79 33.15 -3.41
CA LEU A 217 0.50 32.13 -2.41
C LEU A 217 1.67 32.05 -1.42
N PRO A 218 1.43 32.02 -0.11
CA PRO A 218 2.46 31.81 0.89
C PRO A 218 3.16 30.45 0.69
N PRO A 219 4.40 30.27 1.15
CA PRO A 219 5.03 28.95 1.17
C PRO A 219 4.19 27.96 1.99
N GLY A 220 3.89 26.79 1.42
CA GLY A 220 3.03 25.79 2.07
C GLY A 220 2.74 24.59 1.20
N ILE A 221 1.90 23.70 1.70
CA ILE A 221 1.36 22.55 0.97
C ILE A 221 -0.03 22.93 0.46
N TYR A 222 -0.29 22.62 -0.80
CA TYR A 222 -1.53 22.91 -1.48
C TYR A 222 -2.01 21.67 -2.23
N SER A 223 -3.33 21.46 -2.28
CA SER A 223 -3.93 20.45 -3.14
C SER A 223 -4.45 21.08 -4.43
N VAL A 224 -4.29 20.37 -5.54
CA VAL A 224 -4.73 20.82 -6.86
C VAL A 224 -5.78 19.85 -7.39
N LYS A 225 -6.97 20.38 -7.73
CA LYS A 225 -8.01 19.62 -8.41
C LYS A 225 -8.10 20.06 -9.86
N ILE A 226 -8.08 19.10 -10.78
CA ILE A 226 -8.33 19.30 -12.21
C ILE A 226 -9.58 18.50 -12.56
N GLY A 227 -10.50 19.10 -13.32
CA GLY A 227 -11.74 18.45 -13.74
C GLY A 227 -12.89 19.41 -13.98
N LEU A 228 -14.06 18.83 -14.28
CA LEU A 228 -15.30 19.61 -14.47
C LEU A 228 -15.69 20.32 -13.17
N LYS A 229 -16.26 21.52 -13.32
CA LYS A 229 -16.85 22.31 -12.23
C LYS A 229 -18.04 21.59 -11.62
#